data_67b559f08646fe80f9660af989dea3cf
#
_entry.id   67b559f08646fe80f9660af989dea3cf
#
_cell.length_a   1.000
_cell.length_b   1.000
_cell.length_c   1.000
_cell.angle_alpha   90.00
_cell.angle_beta   90.00
_cell.angle_gamma   90.00
#
_symmetry.space_group_name_H-M   'P 1'
#
loop_
_entity.id
_entity.type
_entity.pdbx_description
1 polymer ?
#
loop_
_entity_poly.entity_id
_entity_poly.type
_entity_poly.pdbx_seq_one_letter_code
_entity_poly.pdbx_strand_id
1 'polypeptide(L)'
;LTNQPLMSLTYMTAEKRVGWIEQSISRTDGTLALYRESIHSANQMFPLQSVFDCSHKPFSDGTCLFYLHTNHGVRTFHVTSDPAAFERTFRKLKSEHV
;
A
#
# COMPACT_ATOMS: atom_id res chain seq x y z
N LEU A 1 -18.22 3.52 -17.37
CA LEU A 1 -17.17 4.44 -16.90
C LEU A 1 -16.23 3.72 -15.98
N THR A 2 -14.98 3.68 -16.35
CA THR A 2 -13.96 3.06 -15.54
C THR A 2 -13.28 4.10 -14.67
N ASN A 3 -13.27 3.86 -13.37
CA ASN A 3 -12.47 4.65 -12.46
C ASN A 3 -11.03 4.22 -12.58
N GLN A 4 -10.18 5.13 -13.01
CA GLN A 4 -8.76 4.86 -13.08
C GLN A 4 -8.08 5.42 -11.84
N PRO A 5 -7.12 4.70 -11.27
CA PRO A 5 -6.40 5.22 -10.13
C PRO A 5 -5.53 6.41 -10.52
N LEU A 6 -5.39 7.35 -9.59
CA LEU A 6 -4.52 8.51 -9.77
C LEU A 6 -3.06 8.08 -9.70
N MET A 7 -2.75 7.14 -8.82
CA MET A 7 -1.43 6.57 -8.62
C MET A 7 -1.58 5.11 -8.24
N SER A 8 -0.57 4.32 -8.51
CA SER A 8 -0.56 2.92 -8.08
C SER A 8 0.86 2.50 -7.69
N LEU A 9 0.94 1.54 -6.78
CA LEU A 9 2.19 0.94 -6.34
C LEU A 9 2.02 -0.57 -6.32
N THR A 10 3.02 -1.28 -6.82
CA THR A 10 3.04 -2.73 -6.72
C THR A 10 3.70 -3.12 -5.39
N TYR A 11 3.07 -4.01 -4.66
CA TYR A 11 3.63 -4.52 -3.41
C TYR A 11 3.76 -6.04 -3.45
N MET A 12 4.62 -6.56 -2.58
CA MET A 12 4.86 -7.98 -2.43
C MET A 12 4.31 -8.45 -1.11
N THR A 13 3.69 -9.63 -1.12
CA THR A 13 3.30 -10.30 0.11
C THR A 13 4.01 -11.63 0.15
N ALA A 14 4.72 -11.90 1.23
CA ALA A 14 5.37 -13.17 1.44
C ALA A 14 4.67 -13.90 2.57
N GLU A 15 4.12 -15.06 2.27
CA GLU A 15 3.55 -15.94 3.28
C GLU A 15 4.49 -17.11 3.51
N LYS A 16 4.90 -17.26 4.75
CA LYS A 16 5.69 -18.42 5.13
C LYS A 16 4.75 -19.49 5.66
N ARG A 17 4.64 -20.57 4.91
CA ARG A 17 3.88 -21.74 5.36
C ARG A 17 4.83 -22.76 5.93
N VAL A 18 4.63 -23.10 7.19
CA VAL A 18 5.40 -24.14 7.84
C VAL A 18 4.55 -25.40 7.84
N GLY A 19 4.94 -26.37 7.00
CA GLY A 19 4.29 -27.66 6.96
C GLY A 19 5.10 -28.68 7.76
N TRP A 20 4.53 -29.88 7.89
CA TRP A 20 5.18 -30.96 8.58
C TRP A 20 6.52 -31.35 7.95
N ILE A 21 6.61 -31.27 6.66
CA ILE A 21 7.71 -31.86 5.91
C ILE A 21 8.50 -30.77 5.18
N GLU A 22 7.88 -29.64 4.88
CA GLU A 22 8.54 -28.62 4.09
C GLU A 22 8.10 -27.22 4.50
N GLN A 23 9.01 -26.27 4.32
CA GLN A 23 8.70 -24.86 4.44
C GLN A 23 8.61 -24.31 3.02
N SER A 24 7.49 -23.70 2.70
CA SER A 24 7.36 -23.01 1.43
C SER A 24 7.09 -21.54 1.67
N ILE A 25 7.69 -20.71 0.84
CA ILE A 25 7.43 -19.27 0.83
C ILE A 25 6.64 -18.99 -0.43
N SER A 26 5.40 -18.57 -0.24
CA SER A 26 4.53 -18.18 -1.33
C SER A 26 4.61 -16.67 -1.46
N ARG A 27 4.86 -16.18 -2.67
CA ARG A 27 4.98 -14.77 -2.95
C ARG A 27 3.82 -14.35 -3.83
N THR A 28 3.04 -13.40 -3.36
CA THR A 28 1.91 -12.86 -4.10
C THR A 28 2.13 -11.37 -4.28
N ASP A 29 1.94 -10.88 -5.50
CA ASP A 29 2.02 -9.46 -5.77
C ASP A 29 0.63 -8.87 -5.80
N GLY A 30 0.51 -7.64 -5.30
CA GLY A 30 -0.73 -6.89 -5.33
C GLY A 30 -0.47 -5.47 -5.76
N THR A 31 -1.53 -4.73 -5.98
CA THR A 31 -1.43 -3.32 -6.37
C THR A 31 -2.20 -2.46 -5.37
N LEU A 32 -1.52 -1.43 -4.86
CA LEU A 32 -2.16 -0.36 -4.12
C LEU A 32 -2.57 0.70 -5.12
N ALA A 33 -3.85 1.00 -5.18
CA ALA A 33 -4.38 1.99 -6.11
C ALA A 33 -4.99 3.15 -5.33
N LEU A 34 -4.55 4.36 -5.65
CA LEU A 34 -5.05 5.59 -5.02
C LEU A 34 -6.10 6.22 -5.92
N TYR A 35 -7.31 6.31 -5.40
CA TYR A 35 -8.43 6.99 -6.05
C TYR A 35 -8.73 8.28 -5.29
N ARG A 36 -9.61 9.10 -5.84
CA ARG A 36 -9.95 10.37 -5.20
C ARG A 36 -10.51 10.22 -3.80
N GLU A 37 -11.24 9.15 -3.53
CA GLU A 37 -11.97 8.97 -2.28
C GLU A 37 -11.54 7.74 -1.49
N SER A 38 -10.62 6.95 -2.04
CA SER A 38 -10.24 5.70 -1.39
C SER A 38 -8.90 5.18 -1.89
N ILE A 39 -8.33 4.28 -1.11
CA ILE A 39 -7.15 3.50 -1.49
C ILE A 39 -7.57 2.04 -1.49
N HIS A 40 -7.23 1.33 -2.57
CA HIS A 40 -7.57 -0.08 -2.72
C HIS A 40 -6.32 -0.94 -2.73
N SER A 41 -6.34 -2.01 -1.95
CA SER A 41 -5.35 -3.08 -2.06
C SER A 41 -6.01 -4.28 -2.75
N ALA A 42 -5.28 -5.39 -2.86
CA ALA A 42 -5.81 -6.58 -3.53
C ALA A 42 -7.09 -7.11 -2.85
N ASN A 43 -7.22 -6.96 -1.55
CA ASN A 43 -8.31 -7.55 -0.78
C ASN A 43 -9.00 -6.57 0.18
N GLN A 44 -8.62 -5.30 0.16
CA GLN A 44 -9.20 -4.32 1.09
C GLN A 44 -9.39 -2.97 0.40
N MET A 45 -10.35 -2.21 0.89
CA MET A 45 -10.58 -0.85 0.47
C MET A 45 -10.54 0.05 1.70
N PHE A 46 -9.79 1.14 1.61
CA PHE A 46 -9.65 2.10 2.69
C PHE A 46 -10.26 3.42 2.23
N PRO A 47 -11.37 3.89 2.85
CA PRO A 47 -11.86 5.23 2.55
C PRO A 47 -10.78 6.26 2.89
N LEU A 48 -10.64 7.28 2.06
CA LEU A 48 -9.57 8.26 2.26
C LEU A 48 -9.68 8.93 3.62
N GLN A 49 -10.90 9.17 4.09
CA GLN A 49 -11.13 9.78 5.40
C GLN A 49 -10.65 8.91 6.57
N SER A 50 -10.51 7.61 6.37
CA SER A 50 -10.02 6.71 7.41
C SER A 50 -8.51 6.56 7.40
N VAL A 51 -7.83 7.09 6.40
CA VAL A 51 -6.36 7.06 6.30
C VAL A 51 -5.84 8.44 6.68
N PHE A 52 -5.14 8.51 7.82
CA PHE A 52 -4.67 9.78 8.36
C PHE A 52 -3.44 10.30 7.65
N ASP A 53 -2.53 9.40 7.32
CA ASP A 53 -1.28 9.75 6.66
C ASP A 53 -0.65 8.49 6.07
N CYS A 54 0.43 8.68 5.34
CA CYS A 54 1.25 7.58 4.88
C CYS A 54 2.72 7.97 4.99
N SER A 55 3.57 6.98 5.17
CA SER A 55 5.01 7.17 5.27
C SER A 55 5.71 5.94 4.69
N HIS A 56 7.03 6.02 4.54
CA HIS A 56 7.78 4.90 4.02
C HIS A 56 9.17 4.83 4.63
N LYS A 57 9.73 3.64 4.59
CA LYS A 57 11.11 3.39 5.03
C LYS A 57 11.84 2.67 3.91
N PRO A 58 12.86 3.30 3.31
CA PRO A 58 13.60 2.64 2.23
C PRO A 58 14.58 1.60 2.75
N PHE A 59 14.80 0.57 1.95
CA PHE A 59 15.84 -0.42 2.18
C PHE A 59 16.97 -0.24 1.20
N SER A 60 18.13 -0.83 1.52
CA SER A 60 19.32 -0.74 0.67
C SER A 60 19.18 -1.45 -0.67
N ASP A 61 18.23 -2.38 -0.80
CA ASP A 61 17.99 -3.13 -2.03
C ASP A 61 17.08 -2.40 -3.03
N GLY A 62 16.67 -1.17 -2.73
CA GLY A 62 15.81 -0.39 -3.60
C GLY A 62 14.33 -0.56 -3.34
N THR A 63 13.94 -1.45 -2.44
CA THR A 63 12.53 -1.58 -2.04
C THR A 63 12.23 -0.70 -0.84
N CYS A 64 10.95 -0.58 -0.49
CA CYS A 64 10.52 0.24 0.64
C CYS A 64 9.41 -0.45 1.41
N LEU A 65 9.36 -0.19 2.71
CA LEU A 65 8.13 -0.43 3.47
C LEU A 65 7.27 0.81 3.35
N PHE A 66 6.03 0.63 2.99
CA PHE A 66 5.07 1.71 2.87
C PHE A 66 3.97 1.51 3.92
N TYR A 67 3.73 2.55 4.70
CA TYR A 67 2.80 2.48 5.83
C TYR A 67 1.58 3.35 5.55
N LEU A 68 0.39 2.77 5.73
CA LEU A 68 -0.85 3.54 5.78
C LEU A 68 -1.28 3.64 7.23
N HIS A 69 -1.36 4.85 7.74
CA HIS A 69 -1.79 5.12 9.12
C HIS A 69 -3.30 5.32 9.12
N THR A 70 -4.03 4.29 9.51
CA THR A 70 -5.49 4.29 9.47
C THR A 70 -6.08 4.32 10.86
N ASN A 71 -7.39 4.55 10.92
CA ASN A 71 -8.13 4.52 12.18
C ASN A 71 -8.22 3.11 12.80
N HIS A 72 -7.83 2.08 12.06
CA HIS A 72 -7.77 0.71 12.56
C HIS A 72 -6.32 0.23 12.75
N GLY A 73 -5.37 1.16 12.77
CA GLY A 73 -3.97 0.84 12.96
C GLY A 73 -3.15 1.03 11.69
N VAL A 74 -1.89 0.64 11.76
CA VAL A 74 -0.95 0.79 10.65
C VAL A 74 -1.01 -0.43 9.75
N ARG A 75 -1.19 -0.19 8.45
CA ARG A 75 -1.12 -1.24 7.43
C ARG A 75 0.22 -1.10 6.71
N THR A 76 0.94 -2.19 6.60
CA THR A 76 2.29 -2.20 6.05
C THR A 76 2.33 -2.96 4.73
N PHE A 77 2.98 -2.36 3.74
CA PHE A 77 3.13 -2.97 2.41
C PHE A 77 4.59 -2.89 1.99
N HIS A 78 5.11 -4.00 1.46
CA HIS A 78 6.47 -4.02 0.94
C HIS A 78 6.41 -3.68 -0.56
N VAL A 79 6.71 -2.43 -0.89
CA VAL A 79 6.60 -1.94 -2.26
C VAL A 79 7.94 -2.05 -2.98
N THR A 80 7.87 -2.27 -4.29
CA THR A 80 9.05 -2.52 -5.11
C THR A 80 9.57 -1.27 -5.80
N SER A 81 8.88 -0.14 -5.65
CA SER A 81 9.29 1.12 -6.24
C SER A 81 9.15 2.23 -5.22
N ASP A 82 9.71 3.41 -5.56
CA ASP A 82 9.68 4.57 -4.67
C ASP A 82 8.24 5.08 -4.50
N PRO A 83 7.72 5.10 -3.28
CA PRO A 83 6.34 5.56 -3.03
C PRO A 83 6.19 7.07 -2.89
N ALA A 84 7.24 7.86 -3.14
CA ALA A 84 7.21 9.29 -2.88
C ALA A 84 6.10 10.00 -3.67
N ALA A 85 5.91 9.63 -4.94
CA ALA A 85 4.86 10.24 -5.76
C ALA A 85 3.47 9.88 -5.24
N PHE A 86 3.29 8.65 -4.78
CA PHE A 86 2.04 8.21 -4.19
C PHE A 86 1.74 9.02 -2.92
N GLU A 87 2.73 9.20 -2.06
CA GLU A 87 2.57 10.00 -0.85
C GLU A 87 2.20 11.45 -1.15
N ARG A 88 2.87 12.06 -2.12
CA ARG A 88 2.58 13.47 -2.50
C ARG A 88 1.15 13.60 -3.01
N THR A 89 0.72 12.69 -3.86
CA THR A 89 -0.64 12.71 -4.40
C THR A 89 -1.65 12.49 -3.29
N PHE A 90 -1.37 11.57 -2.37
CA PHE A 90 -2.23 11.34 -1.22
C PHE A 90 -2.38 12.60 -0.36
N ARG A 91 -1.27 13.26 -0.04
CA ARG A 91 -1.31 14.47 0.81
C ARG A 91 -2.06 15.61 0.12
N LYS A 92 -1.90 15.73 -1.19
CA LYS A 92 -2.65 16.70 -1.96
C LYS A 92 -4.15 16.44 -1.87
N LEU A 93 -4.55 15.20 -2.03
CA LEU A 93 -5.96 14.82 -1.90
C LEU A 93 -6.50 15.12 -0.51
N LYS A 94 -5.73 14.81 0.54
CA LYS A 94 -6.14 15.07 1.91
C LYS A 94 -6.34 16.55 2.15
N SER A 95 -5.48 17.41 1.60
CA SER A 95 -5.63 18.84 1.76
C SER A 95 -6.85 19.39 1.01
N GLU A 96 -7.24 18.75 -0.09
CA GLU A 96 -8.45 19.11 -0.82
C GLU A 96 -9.74 18.69 -0.13
N HIS A 97 -9.66 17.68 0.74
CA HIS A 97 -10.81 17.13 1.46
C HIS A 97 -11.04 17.78 2.82
N VAL A 98 -10.31 18.81 3.13
CA VAL A 98 -10.48 19.54 4.41
C VAL A 98 -11.70 20.45 4.36
#